data_e0fcb8b9434ed519e9def689e16e0f46
#
_entry.id   e0fcb8b9434ed519e9def689e16e0f46
#
_cell.length_a   1.000
_cell.length_b   1.000
_cell.length_c   1.000
_cell.angle_alpha   90.00
_cell.angle_beta   90.00
_cell.angle_gamma   90.00
#
_symmetry.space_group_name_H-M   'P 1'
#
loop_
_entity.id
_entity.type
_entity.pdbx_description
1 polymer ?
#
loop_
_entity_poly.entity_id
_entity_poly.type
_entity_poly.pdbx_seq_one_letter_code
_entity_poly.pdbx_strand_id
1 'polypeptide(L)'
;VKALVCYEKAPGCMELRDVSDPRPGPDELLVQVAFCGICGSDVKLYQGYHPHAIPPVVPGHEYSGVVASVGSAVTTLTIGDHITGKGAYPPAGVVVGDSENTGLVRGTRSRGLHMDGAFCPVT
;
A
#
# COMPACT_ATOMS: atom_id res chain seq x y z
N VAL A 1 -0.35 -0.79 -15.63
CA VAL A 1 1.04 -0.73 -15.13
C VAL A 1 1.56 -2.11 -14.78
N LYS A 2 2.89 -2.28 -14.71
CA LYS A 2 3.51 -3.51 -14.21
C LYS A 2 3.67 -3.44 -12.69
N ALA A 3 3.23 -4.49 -11.99
CA ALA A 3 3.39 -4.62 -10.55
C ALA A 3 3.92 -6.02 -10.18
N LEU A 4 4.62 -6.09 -9.06
CA LEU A 4 4.94 -7.38 -8.45
C LEU A 4 3.69 -7.84 -7.68
N VAL A 5 3.09 -8.95 -8.07
CA VAL A 5 1.85 -9.45 -7.48
C VAL A 5 2.12 -10.74 -6.72
N CYS A 6 1.77 -10.78 -5.46
CA CYS A 6 1.60 -12.05 -4.73
C CYS A 6 0.21 -12.58 -5.05
N TYR A 7 0.12 -13.69 -5.76
CA TYR A 7 -1.14 -14.19 -6.30
C TYR A 7 -1.80 -15.28 -5.43
N GLU A 8 -1.05 -15.88 -4.52
CA GLU A 8 -1.57 -16.90 -3.58
C GLU A 8 -0.71 -17.01 -2.31
N LYS A 9 -1.17 -17.75 -1.31
CA LYS A 9 -0.39 -18.06 -0.09
C LYS A 9 0.45 -19.33 -0.28
N ALA A 10 1.53 -19.22 -1.05
CA ALA A 10 2.48 -20.29 -1.28
C ALA A 10 3.91 -19.73 -1.40
N PRO A 11 4.94 -20.53 -1.10
CA PRO A 11 6.32 -20.08 -1.30
C PRO A 11 6.61 -19.74 -2.77
N GLY A 12 7.22 -18.57 -3.00
CA GLY A 12 7.56 -18.10 -4.34
C GLY A 12 6.38 -17.58 -5.15
N CYS A 13 5.25 -17.28 -4.52
CA CYS A 13 3.99 -16.85 -5.15
C CYS A 13 3.98 -15.40 -5.64
N MET A 14 5.09 -14.89 -6.10
CA MET A 14 5.21 -13.52 -6.62
C MET A 14 5.68 -13.51 -8.06
N GLU A 15 5.00 -12.73 -8.89
CA GLU A 15 5.41 -12.51 -10.28
C GLU A 15 5.07 -11.10 -10.75
N LEU A 16 5.78 -10.63 -11.77
CA LEU A 16 5.46 -9.38 -12.45
C LEU A 16 4.24 -9.58 -13.35
N ARG A 17 3.18 -8.84 -13.08
CA ARG A 17 1.94 -8.82 -13.87
C ARG A 17 1.60 -7.43 -14.36
N ASP A 18 0.88 -7.38 -15.47
CA ASP A 18 0.18 -6.15 -15.86
C ASP A 18 -1.11 -6.07 -15.03
N VAL A 19 -1.27 -4.97 -14.30
CA VAL A 19 -2.44 -4.65 -13.51
C VAL A 19 -3.09 -3.38 -14.02
N SER A 20 -4.36 -3.16 -13.70
CA SER A 20 -5.05 -1.92 -14.03
C SER A 20 -4.35 -0.73 -13.39
N ASP A 21 -4.34 0.40 -14.08
CA ASP A 21 -3.83 1.65 -13.51
C ASP A 21 -4.72 2.04 -12.31
N PRO A 22 -4.13 2.26 -11.13
CA PRO A 22 -4.90 2.66 -9.96
C PRO A 22 -5.51 4.05 -10.17
N ARG A 23 -6.71 4.25 -9.62
CA ARG A 23 -7.40 5.54 -9.63
C ARG A 23 -7.75 5.91 -8.21
N PRO A 24 -7.36 7.12 -7.75
CA PRO A 24 -7.67 7.54 -6.40
C PRO A 24 -9.17 7.77 -6.22
N GLY A 25 -9.71 7.30 -5.11
CA GLY A 25 -11.03 7.68 -4.63
C GLY A 25 -11.06 9.14 -4.14
N PRO A 26 -12.23 9.63 -3.68
CA PRO A 26 -12.35 11.03 -3.24
C PRO A 26 -11.36 11.44 -2.14
N ASP A 27 -11.07 10.55 -1.20
CA ASP A 27 -10.19 10.79 -0.03
C ASP A 27 -8.78 10.23 -0.22
N GLU A 28 -8.43 9.80 -1.43
CA GLU A 28 -7.18 9.11 -1.72
C GLU A 28 -6.23 9.95 -2.57
N LEU A 29 -4.97 9.55 -2.58
CA LEU A 29 -3.92 10.09 -3.42
C LEU A 29 -3.43 9.00 -4.37
N LEU A 30 -3.06 9.39 -5.58
CA LEU A 30 -2.21 8.59 -6.44
C LEU A 30 -0.76 9.07 -6.27
N VAL A 31 0.14 8.16 -5.99
CA VAL A 31 1.55 8.47 -5.76
C VAL A 31 2.40 7.81 -6.83
N GLN A 32 3.22 8.61 -7.51
CA GLN A 32 4.31 8.10 -8.32
C GLN A 32 5.43 7.66 -7.38
N VAL A 33 5.65 6.35 -7.30
CA VAL A 33 6.63 5.76 -6.38
C VAL A 33 8.04 6.01 -6.89
N ALA A 34 8.87 6.61 -6.05
CA ALA A 34 10.30 6.79 -6.31
C ALA A 34 11.12 5.64 -5.71
N PHE A 35 10.80 5.25 -4.48
CA PHE A 35 11.47 4.15 -3.78
C PHE A 35 10.45 3.36 -2.95
N CYS A 36 10.65 2.05 -2.89
CA CYS A 36 9.91 1.18 -1.98
C CYS A 36 10.88 0.21 -1.30
N GLY A 37 10.89 0.21 0.03
CA GLY A 37 11.68 -0.68 0.85
C GLY A 37 11.10 -2.10 0.87
N ILE A 38 11.97 -3.08 1.10
CA ILE A 38 11.57 -4.48 1.35
C ILE A 38 11.61 -4.72 2.85
N CYS A 39 10.45 -4.95 3.43
CA CYS A 39 10.29 -5.26 4.85
C CYS A 39 10.36 -6.78 5.11
N GLY A 40 10.63 -7.16 6.35
CA GLY A 40 10.55 -8.56 6.77
C GLY A 40 9.17 -9.20 6.57
N SER A 41 8.10 -8.42 6.55
CA SER A 41 6.74 -8.89 6.22
C SER A 41 6.59 -9.27 4.75
N ASP A 42 7.27 -8.56 3.83
CA ASP A 42 7.29 -8.91 2.40
C ASP A 42 8.01 -10.24 2.18
N VAL A 43 9.09 -10.48 2.94
CA VAL A 43 9.80 -11.77 2.94
C VAL A 43 8.90 -12.90 3.42
N LYS A 44 8.15 -12.71 4.50
CA LYS A 44 7.17 -13.69 5.00
C LYS A 44 6.06 -13.95 4.00
N LEU A 45 5.62 -12.90 3.29
CA LEU A 45 4.65 -13.03 2.23
C LEU A 45 5.19 -13.89 1.07
N TYR A 46 6.41 -13.62 0.61
CA TYR A 46 7.09 -14.41 -0.41
C TYR A 46 7.29 -15.88 0.00
N GLN A 47 7.51 -16.12 1.28
CA GLN A 47 7.63 -17.47 1.84
C GLN A 47 6.28 -18.18 2.05
N GLY A 48 5.15 -17.51 1.79
CA GLY A 48 3.80 -18.09 1.80
C GLY A 48 3.17 -18.23 3.19
N TYR A 49 3.78 -17.71 4.25
CA TYR A 49 3.26 -17.90 5.61
C TYR A 49 2.84 -16.61 6.34
N HIS A 50 2.73 -15.48 5.63
CA HIS A 50 2.26 -14.25 6.27
C HIS A 50 0.79 -14.42 6.73
N PRO A 51 0.48 -14.30 8.04
CA PRO A 51 -0.84 -14.70 8.58
C PRO A 51 -1.99 -13.82 8.08
N HIS A 52 -1.73 -12.54 7.87
CA HIS A 52 -2.75 -11.53 7.56
C HIS A 52 -2.84 -11.16 6.08
N ALA A 53 -2.01 -11.71 5.22
CA ALA A 53 -2.05 -11.40 3.80
C ALA A 53 -3.30 -11.98 3.13
N ILE A 54 -3.87 -11.21 2.20
CA ILE A 54 -5.05 -11.58 1.42
C ILE A 54 -4.70 -11.48 -0.08
N PRO A 55 -4.03 -12.48 -0.66
CA PRO A 55 -3.77 -12.52 -2.10
C PRO A 55 -5.08 -12.64 -2.92
N PRO A 56 -5.11 -12.14 -4.19
CA PRO A 56 -3.98 -11.47 -4.83
C PRO A 56 -3.77 -10.06 -4.27
N VAL A 57 -2.50 -9.64 -4.11
CA VAL A 57 -2.15 -8.32 -3.60
C VAL A 57 -0.79 -7.88 -4.15
N VAL A 58 -0.62 -6.59 -4.42
CA VAL A 58 0.68 -5.96 -4.70
C VAL A 58 1.34 -5.66 -3.35
N PRO A 59 2.52 -6.23 -3.01
CA PRO A 59 3.21 -5.93 -1.75
C PRO A 59 3.83 -4.52 -1.72
N GLY A 60 4.58 -4.23 -0.65
CA GLY A 60 5.29 -2.97 -0.45
C GLY A 60 4.46 -1.94 0.34
N HIS A 61 4.97 -1.54 1.49
CA HIS A 61 4.29 -0.62 2.41
C HIS A 61 5.24 0.41 3.02
N GLU A 62 6.52 0.38 2.66
CA GLU A 62 7.55 1.33 3.07
C GLU A 62 8.02 2.09 1.84
N TYR A 63 7.31 3.14 1.44
CA TYR A 63 7.57 3.83 0.18
C TYR A 63 7.63 5.34 0.33
N SER A 64 8.31 5.96 -0.62
CA SER A 64 8.30 7.40 -0.84
C SER A 64 8.06 7.71 -2.31
N GLY A 65 7.53 8.88 -2.57
CA GLY A 65 7.22 9.30 -3.93
C GLY A 65 6.67 10.70 -4.01
N VAL A 66 6.09 11.00 -5.16
CA VAL A 66 5.52 12.31 -5.48
C VAL A 66 4.02 12.13 -5.74
N VAL A 67 3.20 13.02 -5.20
CA VAL A 67 1.76 13.04 -5.45
C VAL A 67 1.50 13.31 -6.93
N ALA A 68 0.92 12.35 -7.64
CA ALA A 68 0.60 12.43 -9.06
C ALA A 68 -0.85 12.85 -9.32
N SER A 69 -1.75 12.53 -8.40
CA SER A 69 -3.18 12.92 -8.46
C SER A 69 -3.76 12.95 -7.05
N VAL A 70 -4.79 13.78 -6.85
CA VAL A 70 -5.51 13.90 -5.57
C VAL A 70 -7.00 13.70 -5.79
N GLY A 71 -7.64 13.01 -4.85
CA GLY A 71 -9.09 12.90 -4.80
C GLY A 71 -9.76 14.22 -4.43
N SER A 72 -11.04 14.35 -4.77
CA SER A 72 -11.78 15.62 -4.64
C SER A 72 -11.96 16.14 -3.20
N ALA A 73 -11.85 15.27 -2.19
CA ALA A 73 -11.96 15.61 -0.78
C ALA A 73 -10.60 15.84 -0.10
N VAL A 74 -9.50 15.62 -0.81
CA VAL A 74 -8.14 15.86 -0.27
C VAL A 74 -7.83 17.35 -0.31
N THR A 75 -7.57 17.95 0.85
CA THR A 75 -7.29 19.40 1.00
C THR A 75 -5.92 19.72 1.58
N THR A 76 -5.19 18.70 2.05
CA THR A 76 -3.94 18.86 2.80
C THR A 76 -2.69 18.64 1.97
N LEU A 77 -2.83 18.03 0.79
CA LEU A 77 -1.74 17.72 -0.13
C LEU A 77 -2.11 18.13 -1.55
N THR A 78 -1.09 18.44 -2.35
CA THR A 78 -1.23 18.86 -3.74
C THR A 78 -0.35 18.02 -4.67
N ILE A 79 -0.67 18.04 -5.96
CA ILE A 79 0.17 17.40 -6.98
C ILE A 79 1.58 17.99 -6.94
N GLY A 80 2.60 17.15 -6.92
CA GLY A 80 4.00 17.52 -6.82
C GLY A 80 4.57 17.44 -5.40
N ASP A 81 3.76 17.28 -4.37
CA ASP A 81 4.24 17.12 -3.00
C ASP A 81 5.01 15.81 -2.83
N HIS A 82 6.12 15.87 -2.10
CA HIS A 82 6.90 14.69 -1.74
C HIS A 82 6.33 14.07 -0.48
N ILE A 83 6.07 12.78 -0.53
CA ILE A 83 5.48 12.04 0.59
C ILE A 83 6.22 10.76 0.90
N THR A 84 6.05 10.28 2.13
CA THR A 84 6.34 8.91 2.51
C THR A 84 5.04 8.26 2.98
N GLY A 85 4.77 7.06 2.47
CA GLY A 85 3.55 6.31 2.80
C GLY A 85 3.70 5.54 4.09
N LYS A 86 2.64 5.55 4.92
CA LYS A 86 2.53 4.70 6.10
C LYS A 86 1.72 3.44 5.76
N GLY A 87 2.26 2.28 6.15
CA GLY A 87 1.70 1.00 5.73
C GLY A 87 0.35 0.59 6.34
N ALA A 88 -0.10 1.24 7.44
CA ALA A 88 -1.31 0.84 8.17
C ALA A 88 -2.35 1.96 8.22
N TYR A 89 -3.61 1.61 7.99
CA TYR A 89 -4.75 2.53 7.96
C TYR A 89 -5.85 2.03 8.90
N PRO A 90 -6.34 2.85 9.84
CA PRO A 90 -7.49 2.50 10.67
C PRO A 90 -8.77 2.41 9.82
N PRO A 91 -9.83 1.77 10.33
CA PRO A 91 -11.16 1.83 9.71
C PRO A 91 -11.64 3.27 9.54
N ALA A 92 -12.45 3.53 8.51
CA ALA A 92 -13.05 4.83 8.29
C ALA A 92 -13.80 5.33 9.54
N GLY A 93 -13.65 6.61 9.86
CA GLY A 93 -14.29 7.24 11.03
C GLY A 93 -13.56 7.05 12.36
N VAL A 94 -12.47 6.28 12.39
CA VAL A 94 -11.63 6.16 13.58
C VAL A 94 -10.53 7.22 13.54
N VAL A 95 -10.58 8.17 14.47
CA VAL A 95 -9.50 9.13 14.67
C VAL A 95 -8.48 8.50 15.62
N VAL A 96 -7.30 8.22 15.10
CA VAL A 96 -6.16 7.81 15.92
C VAL A 96 -5.34 9.06 16.19
N GLY A 97 -5.33 9.49 17.44
CA GLY A 97 -4.67 10.74 17.86
C GLY A 97 -3.16 10.73 17.67
N ASP A 98 -2.56 9.57 17.51
CA ASP A 98 -1.15 9.40 17.22
C ASP A 98 -0.95 8.33 16.15
N SER A 99 -0.25 8.69 15.11
CA SER A 99 -0.04 7.83 13.95
C SER A 99 0.72 6.54 14.26
N GLU A 100 1.38 6.45 15.42
CA GLU A 100 2.18 5.29 15.82
C GLU A 100 1.33 4.08 16.26
N ASN A 101 0.09 4.29 16.66
CA ASN A 101 -0.79 3.25 17.22
C ASN A 101 -1.85 2.72 16.24
N THR A 102 -1.78 3.06 14.98
CA THR A 102 -2.76 2.61 13.96
C THR A 102 -2.87 1.08 13.87
N GLY A 103 -1.75 0.37 14.06
CA GLY A 103 -1.71 -1.10 14.03
C GLY A 103 -2.45 -1.80 15.18
N LEU A 104 -2.78 -1.06 16.26
CA LEU A 104 -3.50 -1.59 17.43
C LEU A 104 -5.02 -1.45 17.30
N VAL A 105 -5.51 -0.72 16.30
CA VAL A 105 -6.94 -0.53 16.07
C VAL A 105 -7.53 -1.74 15.37
N ARG A 106 -8.56 -2.34 15.95
CA ARG A 106 -9.27 -3.49 15.36
C ARG A 106 -9.85 -3.10 13.99
N GLY A 107 -9.60 -3.92 12.98
CA GLY A 107 -10.05 -3.66 11.61
C GLY A 107 -9.10 -2.78 10.79
N THR A 108 -7.91 -2.46 11.31
CA THR A 108 -6.87 -1.78 10.55
C THR A 108 -6.51 -2.60 9.30
N ARG A 109 -6.44 -1.91 8.17
CA ARG A 109 -5.96 -2.46 6.90
C ARG A 109 -4.53 -2.01 6.65
N SER A 110 -3.74 -2.87 6.04
CA SER A 110 -2.35 -2.55 5.69
C SER A 110 -2.14 -2.67 4.19
N ARG A 111 -1.48 -1.66 3.60
CA ARG A 111 -1.01 -1.75 2.22
C ARG A 111 -0.02 -2.91 2.07
N GLY A 112 -0.02 -3.52 0.91
CA GLY A 112 0.82 -4.69 0.62
C GLY A 112 0.37 -6.00 1.26
N LEU A 113 -0.71 -6.01 2.06
CA LEU A 113 -1.25 -7.19 2.75
C LEU A 113 -2.77 -7.35 2.55
N HIS A 114 -3.55 -6.30 2.78
CA HIS A 114 -5.02 -6.28 2.68
C HIS A 114 -5.52 -5.43 1.50
N MET A 115 -4.68 -4.59 0.98
CA MET A 115 -4.89 -3.72 -0.17
C MET A 115 -3.55 -3.52 -0.88
N ASP A 116 -3.59 -3.17 -2.15
CA ASP A 116 -2.39 -3.02 -2.96
C ASP A 116 -1.41 -2.00 -2.39
N GLY A 117 -0.13 -2.36 -2.46
CA GLY A 117 1.01 -1.59 -2.00
C GLY A 117 1.81 -0.95 -3.15
N ALA A 118 3.09 -0.71 -2.90
CA ALA A 118 3.93 0.13 -3.72
C ALA A 118 5.04 -0.60 -4.50
N PHE A 119 4.98 -1.94 -4.64
CA PHE A 119 5.85 -2.64 -5.59
C PHE A 119 5.31 -2.51 -7.02
N CYS A 120 5.01 -1.28 -7.40
CA CYS A 120 4.58 -0.82 -8.71
C CYS A 120 4.97 0.66 -8.88
N PRO A 121 5.01 1.20 -10.12
CA PRO A 121 5.41 2.59 -10.34
C PRO A 121 4.44 3.63 -9.75
N VAL A 122 3.18 3.26 -9.56
CA VAL A 122 2.14 4.13 -8.98
C VAL A 122 1.26 3.37 -8.01
N THR A 123 0.87 4.01 -6.93
CA THR A 123 0.01 3.45 -5.88
C THR A 123 -0.90 4.52 -5.26
#